data_8fbd91d8ecc2882b1780752777a4f42a
#
_entry.id   8fbd91d8ecc2882b1780752777a4f42a
#
_cell.length_a   1.000
_cell.length_b   1.000
_cell.length_c   1.000
_cell.angle_alpha   90.00
_cell.angle_beta   90.00
_cell.angle_gamma   90.00
#
_symmetry.space_group_name_H-M   'P 1'
#
loop_
_entity.id
_entity.type
_entity.pdbx_description
1 polymer ?
#
loop_
_entity_poly.entity_id
_entity_poly.type
_entity_poly.pdbx_seq_one_letter_code
_entity_poly.pdbx_strand_id
1 'polypeptide(L)'
;MRRLQENGRDYDCFSILRPTSPFRLPETIKQAWQAFLAGEGADSLRAVEKCKQHPGKMWVVRGNRMVPLLPLTPSEQPWHSSQYQSLPEVYAQNASLEIAWSRVVFESRTIAGNVLMPFFTKDYEGFDVNSAYDWNLAEHLIDSGQAGLPSIPQSPYPLEEYAE
;
A
#
# COMPACT_ATOMS: atom_id res chain seq x y z
N MET A 1 10.92 16.13 6.34
CA MET A 1 10.04 17.13 7.02
C MET A 1 10.85 18.23 7.71
N ARG A 2 11.64 17.96 8.76
CA ARG A 2 12.42 19.03 9.48
C ARG A 2 13.25 19.91 8.55
N ARG A 3 14.03 19.35 7.63
CA ARG A 3 14.81 20.11 6.63
C ARG A 3 13.95 21.02 5.74
N LEU A 4 12.73 20.64 5.46
CA LEU A 4 11.81 21.45 4.67
C LEU A 4 11.31 22.65 5.48
N GLN A 5 11.01 22.45 6.76
CA GLN A 5 10.63 23.53 7.68
C GLN A 5 11.78 24.51 7.91
N GLU A 6 13.00 24.01 8.12
CA GLU A 6 14.21 24.83 8.23
C GLU A 6 14.46 25.71 6.99
N ASN A 7 14.00 25.27 5.83
CA ASN A 7 14.04 25.99 4.57
C ASN A 7 12.77 26.82 4.30
N GLY A 8 11.93 27.06 5.31
CA GLY A 8 10.69 27.85 5.19
C GLY A 8 9.57 27.16 4.39
N ARG A 9 9.65 25.84 4.20
CA ARG A 9 8.62 25.03 3.54
C ARG A 9 7.88 24.21 4.56
N ASP A 10 6.65 24.61 4.86
CA ASP A 10 5.77 23.88 5.76
C ASP A 10 4.65 23.20 4.98
N TYR A 11 4.33 21.96 5.36
CA TYR A 11 3.33 21.13 4.70
C TYR A 11 2.46 20.47 5.75
N ASP A 12 1.14 20.53 5.58
CA ASP A 12 0.17 19.93 6.50
C ASP A 12 0.18 18.40 6.41
N CYS A 13 0.48 17.86 5.24
CA CYS A 13 0.51 16.43 4.98
C CYS A 13 1.61 16.06 3.98
N PHE A 14 1.84 14.75 3.86
CA PHE A 14 2.73 14.18 2.84
C PHE A 14 2.14 12.89 2.29
N SER A 15 2.59 12.50 1.10
CA SER A 15 2.29 11.20 0.53
C SER A 15 3.57 10.45 0.20
N ILE A 16 3.50 9.12 0.27
CA ILE A 16 4.55 8.22 -0.19
C ILE A 16 3.98 7.46 -1.39
N LEU A 17 4.57 7.70 -2.55
CA LEU A 17 4.21 7.06 -3.81
C LEU A 17 5.42 6.24 -4.27
N ARG A 18 5.28 4.91 -4.26
CA ARG A 18 6.40 4.05 -4.65
C ARG A 18 6.49 3.93 -6.17
N PRO A 19 7.69 4.03 -6.76
CA PRO A 19 7.86 3.89 -8.21
C PRO A 19 7.56 2.48 -8.72
N THR A 20 7.60 1.49 -7.85
CA THR A 20 7.30 0.08 -8.15
C THR A 20 5.82 -0.22 -8.34
N SER A 21 4.93 0.77 -8.22
CA SER A 21 3.48 0.63 -8.47
C SER A 21 3.09 1.29 -9.79
N PRO A 22 3.28 0.62 -10.94
CA PRO A 22 3.16 1.23 -12.26
C PRO A 22 1.72 1.58 -12.65
N PHE A 23 0.73 0.88 -12.12
CA PHE A 23 -0.68 1.04 -12.51
C PHE A 23 -1.48 1.98 -11.61
N ARG A 24 -0.81 2.71 -10.72
CA ARG A 24 -1.42 3.78 -9.93
C ARG A 24 -1.69 5.00 -10.82
N LEU A 25 -2.95 5.26 -11.10
CA LEU A 25 -3.39 6.38 -11.95
C LEU A 25 -3.48 7.69 -11.14
N PRO A 26 -3.41 8.86 -11.81
CA PRO A 26 -3.65 10.15 -11.16
C PRO A 26 -5.00 10.22 -10.44
N GLU A 27 -6.02 9.58 -10.99
CA GLU A 27 -7.35 9.53 -10.40
C GLU A 27 -7.38 8.75 -9.08
N THR A 28 -6.63 7.66 -8.99
CA THR A 28 -6.43 6.90 -7.75
C THR A 28 -5.89 7.80 -6.64
N ILE A 29 -4.89 8.62 -6.96
CA ILE A 29 -4.29 9.57 -6.00
C ILE A 29 -5.31 10.61 -5.55
N LYS A 30 -6.10 11.17 -6.48
CA LYS A 30 -7.14 12.16 -6.16
C LYS A 30 -8.23 11.57 -5.25
N GLN A 31 -8.71 10.37 -5.56
CA GLN A 31 -9.72 9.68 -4.76
C GLN A 31 -9.19 9.37 -3.35
N ALA A 32 -7.96 8.89 -3.24
CA ALA A 32 -7.32 8.65 -1.95
C ALA A 32 -7.18 9.95 -1.13
N TRP A 33 -6.79 11.04 -1.77
CA TRP A 33 -6.70 12.35 -1.14
C TRP A 33 -8.06 12.84 -0.63
N GLN A 34 -9.10 12.74 -1.44
CA GLN A 34 -10.46 13.12 -1.04
C GLN A 34 -10.96 12.26 0.12
N ALA A 35 -10.73 10.95 0.08
CA ALA A 35 -11.07 10.04 1.16
C ALA A 35 -10.33 10.41 2.46
N PHE A 36 -9.03 10.73 2.36
CA PHE A 36 -8.22 11.14 3.51
C PHE A 36 -8.72 12.43 4.16
N LEU A 37 -9.09 13.42 3.36
CA LEU A 37 -9.64 14.68 3.87
C LEU A 37 -11.02 14.50 4.52
N ALA A 38 -11.82 13.56 4.03
CA ALA A 38 -13.13 13.24 4.60
C ALA A 38 -13.05 12.34 5.85
N GLY A 39 -11.88 11.73 6.11
CA GLY A 39 -11.67 10.81 7.23
C GLY A 39 -11.45 11.54 8.54
N GLU A 40 -12.52 11.77 9.31
CA GLU A 40 -12.43 12.44 10.62
C GLU A 40 -11.52 11.67 11.58
N GLY A 41 -10.54 12.37 12.16
CA GLY A 41 -9.66 11.85 13.20
C GLY A 41 -8.60 10.85 12.71
N ALA A 42 -8.49 10.57 11.40
CA ALA A 42 -7.46 9.71 10.88
C ALA A 42 -6.08 10.39 10.92
N ASP A 43 -5.08 9.63 11.31
CA ASP A 43 -3.67 10.05 11.25
C ASP A 43 -3.06 9.82 9.88
N SER A 44 -3.41 8.70 9.27
CA SER A 44 -2.93 8.32 7.95
C SER A 44 -3.92 7.43 7.20
N LEU A 45 -3.73 7.40 5.89
CA LEU A 45 -4.43 6.51 4.95
C LEU A 45 -3.43 5.53 4.35
N ARG A 46 -3.82 4.25 4.25
CA ARG A 46 -3.03 3.18 3.65
C ARG A 46 -3.80 2.51 2.52
N ALA A 47 -3.17 2.38 1.37
CA ALA A 47 -3.73 1.58 0.29
C ALA A 47 -3.71 0.10 0.66
N VAL A 48 -4.85 -0.55 0.47
CA VAL A 48 -5.05 -1.96 0.82
C VAL A 48 -5.81 -2.68 -0.29
N GLU A 49 -5.58 -3.98 -0.39
CA GLU A 49 -6.34 -4.88 -1.25
C GLU A 49 -6.79 -6.12 -0.49
N LYS A 50 -7.87 -6.77 -0.94
CA LYS A 50 -8.36 -8.00 -0.32
C LYS A 50 -7.33 -9.11 -0.47
N CYS A 51 -6.99 -9.78 0.62
CA CYS A 51 -6.04 -10.89 0.61
C CYS A 51 -6.54 -12.03 -0.27
N LYS A 52 -5.70 -12.49 -1.20
CA LYS A 52 -5.94 -13.71 -1.98
C LYS A 52 -5.81 -14.96 -1.11
N GLN A 53 -4.88 -14.94 -0.15
CA GLN A 53 -4.68 -16.00 0.84
C GLN A 53 -4.95 -15.44 2.23
N HIS A 54 -5.79 -16.13 2.99
CA HIS A 54 -6.19 -15.68 4.31
C HIS A 54 -5.09 -15.96 5.36
N PRO A 55 -4.65 -14.95 6.16
CA PRO A 55 -3.57 -15.14 7.14
C PRO A 55 -3.91 -16.17 8.24
N GLY A 56 -5.19 -16.42 8.50
CA GLY A 56 -5.63 -17.49 9.38
C GLY A 56 -5.30 -18.92 8.89
N LYS A 57 -4.87 -19.04 7.62
CA LYS A 57 -4.39 -20.29 7.00
C LYS A 57 -2.89 -20.28 6.72
N MET A 58 -2.15 -19.32 7.30
CA MET A 58 -0.71 -19.23 7.19
C MET A 58 -0.01 -19.83 8.40
N TRP A 59 1.19 -20.34 8.18
CA TRP A 59 1.93 -21.12 9.17
C TRP A 59 3.37 -20.62 9.28
N VAL A 60 3.89 -20.64 10.50
CA VAL A 60 5.33 -20.54 10.75
C VAL A 60 5.90 -21.95 10.86
N VAL A 61 6.84 -22.29 9.97
CA VAL A 61 7.48 -23.61 9.94
C VAL A 61 8.82 -23.57 10.67
N ARG A 62 9.04 -24.53 11.56
CA ARG A 62 10.29 -24.71 12.31
C ARG A 62 10.68 -26.19 12.28
N GLY A 63 11.67 -26.52 11.44
CA GLY A 63 12.06 -27.90 11.21
C GLY A 63 10.91 -28.71 10.59
N ASN A 64 10.48 -29.76 11.28
CA ASN A 64 9.38 -30.65 10.86
C ASN A 64 8.04 -30.33 11.54
N ARG A 65 7.92 -29.17 12.18
CA ARG A 65 6.71 -28.72 12.86
C ARG A 65 6.27 -27.36 12.34
N MET A 66 4.98 -27.09 12.42
CA MET A 66 4.42 -25.78 12.08
C MET A 66 3.40 -25.34 13.12
N VAL A 67 3.31 -24.03 13.32
CA VAL A 67 2.34 -23.39 14.20
C VAL A 67 1.59 -22.32 13.42
N PRO A 68 0.30 -22.06 13.71
CA PRO A 68 -0.45 -21.00 13.04
C PRO A 68 0.26 -19.65 13.19
N LEU A 69 0.29 -18.87 12.11
CA LEU A 69 0.80 -17.50 12.13
C LEU A 69 -0.02 -16.62 13.09
N LEU A 70 -1.35 -16.81 13.08
CA LEU A 70 -2.27 -16.14 14.01
C LEU A 70 -2.72 -17.13 15.08
N PRO A 71 -2.15 -17.07 16.30
CA PRO A 71 -2.48 -17.99 17.38
C PRO A 71 -3.83 -17.67 18.04
N LEU A 72 -4.31 -16.42 17.93
CA LEU A 72 -5.56 -15.97 18.52
C LEU A 72 -6.73 -16.20 17.57
N THR A 73 -7.20 -17.43 17.51
CA THR A 73 -8.39 -17.84 16.75
C THR A 73 -9.36 -18.56 17.68
N PRO A 74 -10.66 -18.66 17.33
CA PRO A 74 -11.62 -19.40 18.14
C PRO A 74 -11.13 -20.83 18.42
N SER A 75 -11.17 -21.25 19.68
CA SER A 75 -10.65 -22.56 20.09
C SER A 75 -11.48 -23.73 19.57
N GLU A 76 -12.78 -23.55 19.46
CA GLU A 76 -13.72 -24.59 19.01
C GLU A 76 -13.60 -24.89 17.51
N GLN A 77 -13.35 -23.86 16.71
CA GLN A 77 -13.13 -23.98 15.26
C GLN A 77 -12.01 -23.03 14.81
N PRO A 78 -10.76 -23.44 14.89
CA PRO A 78 -9.62 -22.62 14.48
C PRO A 78 -9.71 -22.21 13.01
N TRP A 79 -9.29 -20.99 12.69
CA TRP A 79 -9.37 -20.45 11.33
C TRP A 79 -8.65 -21.30 10.27
N HIS A 80 -7.53 -21.93 10.65
CA HIS A 80 -6.82 -22.82 9.73
C HIS A 80 -7.62 -24.08 9.34
N SER A 81 -8.59 -24.49 10.15
CA SER A 81 -9.49 -25.64 9.91
C SER A 81 -10.87 -25.24 9.40
N SER A 82 -11.16 -23.94 9.34
CA SER A 82 -12.44 -23.42 8.87
C SER A 82 -12.51 -23.34 7.35
N GLN A 83 -13.72 -23.34 6.78
CA GLN A 83 -13.91 -23.06 5.37
C GLN A 83 -13.53 -21.61 5.06
N TYR A 84 -12.95 -21.35 3.88
CA TYR A 84 -12.49 -20.01 3.50
C TYR A 84 -13.61 -18.96 3.54
N GLN A 85 -14.81 -19.35 3.11
CA GLN A 85 -15.98 -18.46 3.05
C GLN A 85 -16.52 -18.05 4.43
N SER A 86 -16.20 -18.82 5.48
CA SER A 86 -16.61 -18.50 6.86
C SER A 86 -15.63 -17.60 7.60
N LEU A 87 -14.46 -17.31 6.99
CA LEU A 87 -13.46 -16.46 7.58
C LEU A 87 -13.79 -14.98 7.38
N PRO A 88 -13.41 -14.10 8.33
CA PRO A 88 -13.59 -12.67 8.16
C PRO A 88 -12.81 -12.16 6.94
N GLU A 89 -13.29 -11.12 6.30
CA GLU A 89 -12.52 -10.47 5.24
C GLU A 89 -11.28 -9.80 5.82
N VAL A 90 -10.14 -10.03 5.19
CA VAL A 90 -8.86 -9.43 5.56
C VAL A 90 -8.21 -8.77 4.36
N TYR A 91 -7.48 -7.70 4.63
CA TYR A 91 -6.84 -6.89 3.62
C TYR A 91 -5.35 -6.79 3.87
N ALA A 92 -4.57 -6.82 2.81
CA ALA A 92 -3.13 -6.57 2.86
C ALA A 92 -2.84 -5.13 2.45
N GLN A 93 -1.95 -4.46 3.17
CA GLN A 93 -1.40 -3.19 2.70
C GLN A 93 -0.58 -3.45 1.45
N ASN A 94 -0.79 -2.62 0.42
CA ASN A 94 0.02 -2.64 -0.78
C ASN A 94 0.87 -1.36 -0.92
N ALA A 95 1.74 -1.33 -1.93
CA ALA A 95 2.69 -0.25 -2.11
C ALA A 95 2.15 0.94 -2.91
N SER A 96 0.88 0.93 -3.31
CA SER A 96 0.33 1.93 -4.22
C SER A 96 0.49 3.36 -3.68
N LEU A 97 -0.05 3.64 -2.51
CA LEU A 97 0.11 4.95 -1.89
C LEU A 97 -0.12 4.93 -0.37
N GLU A 98 0.47 5.91 0.28
CA GLU A 98 0.26 6.24 1.68
C GLU A 98 0.11 7.76 1.81
N ILE A 99 -0.80 8.23 2.65
CA ILE A 99 -0.98 9.66 2.96
C ILE A 99 -1.01 9.81 4.48
N ALA A 100 -0.34 10.84 5.02
CA ALA A 100 -0.38 11.11 6.44
C ALA A 100 -0.26 12.61 6.74
N TRP A 101 -0.82 13.04 7.85
CA TRP A 101 -0.59 14.38 8.37
C TRP A 101 0.86 14.55 8.83
N SER A 102 1.44 15.71 8.56
CA SER A 102 2.83 16.01 8.96
C SER A 102 3.02 15.95 10.48
N ARG A 103 1.98 16.29 11.26
CA ARG A 103 2.00 16.19 12.72
C ARG A 103 2.38 14.80 13.22
N VAL A 104 1.99 13.74 12.52
CA VAL A 104 2.27 12.35 12.89
C VAL A 104 3.78 12.10 12.98
N VAL A 105 4.56 12.67 12.04
CA VAL A 105 6.03 12.54 12.05
C VAL A 105 6.64 13.28 13.24
N PHE A 106 6.13 14.46 13.56
CA PHE A 106 6.70 15.28 14.64
C PHE A 106 6.31 14.79 16.03
N GLU A 107 5.05 14.40 16.22
CA GLU A 107 4.51 13.98 17.50
C GLU A 107 4.84 12.51 17.82
N SER A 108 4.62 11.61 16.86
CA SER A 108 4.70 10.16 17.08
C SER A 108 5.98 9.53 16.54
N ARG A 109 6.80 10.27 15.80
CA ARG A 109 8.04 9.79 15.14
C ARG A 109 7.81 8.55 14.23
N THR A 110 6.63 8.46 13.65
CA THR A 110 6.22 7.42 12.71
C THR A 110 5.67 8.06 11.44
N ILE A 111 5.44 7.26 10.41
CA ILE A 111 4.73 7.69 9.20
C ILE A 111 3.28 7.19 9.18
N ALA A 112 2.85 6.48 10.22
CA ALA A 112 1.54 5.85 10.30
C ALA A 112 0.59 6.56 11.27
N GLY A 113 1.08 6.96 12.45
CA GLY A 113 0.25 7.41 13.56
C GLY A 113 -0.48 6.25 14.25
N ASN A 114 -1.55 6.56 14.96
CA ASN A 114 -2.32 5.61 15.75
C ASN A 114 -3.65 5.23 15.10
N VAL A 115 -4.25 6.15 14.32
CA VAL A 115 -5.54 5.95 13.65
C VAL A 115 -5.31 5.87 12.15
N LEU A 116 -5.37 4.65 11.62
CA LEU A 116 -5.18 4.37 10.21
C LEU A 116 -6.51 4.11 9.53
N MET A 117 -6.72 4.72 8.37
CA MET A 117 -7.87 4.43 7.52
C MET A 117 -7.46 3.68 6.26
N PRO A 118 -8.26 2.70 5.80
CA PRO A 118 -7.98 1.99 4.56
C PRO A 118 -8.43 2.80 3.34
N PHE A 119 -7.66 2.68 2.25
CA PHE A 119 -8.07 3.03 0.91
C PHE A 119 -8.03 1.76 0.05
N PHE A 120 -9.18 1.34 -0.43
CA PHE A 120 -9.30 0.11 -1.20
C PHE A 120 -8.91 0.36 -2.65
N THR A 121 -7.79 -0.22 -3.06
CA THR A 121 -7.35 -0.19 -4.47
C THR A 121 -8.22 -1.13 -5.31
N LYS A 122 -8.39 -0.77 -6.58
CA LYS A 122 -9.17 -1.52 -7.56
C LYS A 122 -8.26 -2.16 -8.58
N ASP A 123 -8.71 -3.26 -9.15
CA ASP A 123 -8.02 -3.96 -10.24
C ASP A 123 -6.51 -4.13 -9.96
N TYR A 124 -5.66 -3.50 -10.77
CA TYR A 124 -4.20 -3.58 -10.65
C TYR A 124 -3.56 -2.35 -9.99
N GLU A 125 -4.33 -1.41 -9.43
CA GLU A 125 -3.80 -0.20 -8.78
C GLU A 125 -2.86 -0.51 -7.60
N GLY A 126 -3.05 -1.68 -6.95
CA GLY A 126 -2.22 -2.16 -5.85
C GLY A 126 -1.01 -3.00 -6.29
N PHE A 127 -0.84 -3.24 -7.60
CA PHE A 127 0.24 -4.05 -8.13
C PHE A 127 1.61 -3.44 -7.81
N ASP A 128 2.55 -4.29 -7.38
CA ASP A 128 3.90 -3.87 -6.99
C ASP A 128 4.95 -4.78 -7.67
N VAL A 129 5.95 -4.16 -8.31
CA VAL A 129 7.04 -4.84 -9.01
C VAL A 129 8.20 -5.04 -8.05
N ASN A 130 8.39 -6.25 -7.54
CA ASN A 130 9.47 -6.62 -6.64
C ASN A 130 10.45 -7.64 -7.23
N SER A 131 10.07 -8.29 -8.34
CA SER A 131 10.85 -9.36 -8.96
C SER A 131 10.75 -9.32 -10.48
N ALA A 132 11.61 -10.09 -11.16
CA ALA A 132 11.53 -10.29 -12.62
C ALA A 132 10.18 -10.92 -13.03
N TYR A 133 9.60 -11.76 -12.19
CA TYR A 133 8.27 -12.32 -12.44
C TYR A 133 7.20 -11.23 -12.48
N ASP A 134 7.23 -10.32 -11.52
CA ASP A 134 6.25 -9.21 -11.48
C ASP A 134 6.43 -8.28 -12.67
N TRP A 135 7.68 -8.05 -13.10
CA TRP A 135 7.97 -7.28 -14.30
C TRP A 135 7.33 -7.90 -15.55
N ASN A 136 7.58 -9.18 -15.80
CA ASN A 136 7.01 -9.88 -16.94
C ASN A 136 5.47 -9.90 -16.88
N LEU A 137 4.90 -10.03 -15.68
CA LEU A 137 3.47 -9.97 -15.49
C LEU A 137 2.93 -8.56 -15.80
N ALA A 138 3.63 -7.50 -15.38
CA ALA A 138 3.24 -6.12 -15.69
C ALA A 138 3.23 -5.88 -17.21
N GLU A 139 4.26 -6.31 -17.93
CA GLU A 139 4.30 -6.22 -19.39
C GLU A 139 3.12 -6.96 -20.03
N HIS A 140 2.85 -8.19 -19.60
CA HIS A 140 1.70 -8.96 -20.09
C HIS A 140 0.37 -8.26 -19.85
N LEU A 141 0.17 -7.65 -18.69
CA LEU A 141 -1.05 -6.91 -18.36
C LEU A 141 -1.24 -5.69 -19.25
N ILE A 142 -0.14 -5.00 -19.61
CA ILE A 142 -0.17 -3.86 -20.54
C ILE A 142 -0.49 -4.36 -21.95
N ASP A 143 0.22 -5.36 -22.45
CA ASP A 143 0.07 -5.88 -23.82
C ASP A 143 -1.33 -6.46 -24.06
N SER A 144 -1.92 -7.08 -23.05
CA SER A 144 -3.28 -7.63 -23.11
C SER A 144 -4.39 -6.57 -22.88
N GLY A 145 -4.03 -5.33 -22.60
CA GLY A 145 -4.99 -4.25 -22.34
C GLY A 145 -5.74 -4.37 -21.00
N GLN A 146 -5.27 -5.23 -20.08
CA GLN A 146 -5.88 -5.40 -18.76
C GLN A 146 -5.48 -4.31 -17.78
N ALA A 147 -4.30 -3.71 -17.94
CA ALA A 147 -3.83 -2.58 -17.16
C ALA A 147 -3.23 -1.50 -18.06
N GLY A 148 -3.33 -0.25 -17.62
CA GLY A 148 -2.78 0.90 -18.33
C GLY A 148 -1.79 1.68 -17.48
N LEU A 149 -0.77 2.24 -18.12
CA LEU A 149 0.15 3.16 -17.48
C LEU A 149 -0.45 4.56 -17.42
N PRO A 150 -0.11 5.37 -16.39
CA PRO A 150 -0.49 6.77 -16.36
C PRO A 150 0.13 7.53 -17.54
N SER A 151 -0.63 8.45 -18.13
CA SER A 151 -0.08 9.35 -19.14
C SER A 151 0.92 10.30 -18.51
N ILE A 152 2.13 10.39 -19.08
CA ILE A 152 3.19 11.28 -18.63
C ILE A 152 3.22 12.49 -19.57
N PRO A 153 2.66 13.66 -19.17
CA PRO A 153 2.58 14.83 -20.05
C PRO A 153 3.90 15.60 -20.19
N GLN A 154 4.90 15.26 -19.36
CA GLN A 154 6.20 15.95 -19.36
C GLN A 154 7.30 14.99 -19.81
N SER A 155 8.26 15.51 -20.60
CA SER A 155 9.48 14.78 -20.90
C SER A 155 10.26 14.48 -19.61
N PRO A 156 10.91 13.31 -19.51
CA PRO A 156 11.84 13.03 -18.42
C PRO A 156 12.88 14.14 -18.30
N TYR A 157 13.33 14.43 -17.08
CA TYR A 157 14.44 15.36 -16.89
C TYR A 157 15.64 14.90 -17.73
N PRO A 158 16.32 15.84 -18.44
CA PRO A 158 17.54 15.49 -19.17
C PRO A 158 18.58 14.92 -18.19
N LEU A 159 19.15 13.76 -18.50
CA LEU A 159 20.15 13.10 -17.65
C LEU A 159 21.45 13.94 -17.50
N GLU A 160 21.62 14.96 -18.33
CA GLU A 160 22.81 15.83 -18.35
C GLU A 160 22.90 16.81 -17.18
N GLU A 161 21.82 17.07 -16.44
CA GLU A 161 21.82 18.00 -15.29
C GLU A 161 22.32 17.38 -13.98
N TYR A 162 22.65 16.08 -13.96
CA TYR A 162 23.10 15.37 -12.74
C TYR A 162 24.54 14.83 -12.83
N ALA A 163 25.32 15.32 -13.78
CA ALA A 163 26.73 14.91 -13.99
C ALA A 163 27.72 15.91 -13.36
N GLU A 164 27.45 16.39 -12.12
CA GLU A 164 28.44 17.10 -11.28
C GLU A 164 28.51 16.48 -9.88
#